data_51e60107dbd9c574e163c266602957cc
#
_entry.id   51e60107dbd9c574e163c266602957cc
#
_cell.length_a   1.000
_cell.length_b   1.000
_cell.length_c   1.000
_cell.angle_alpha   90.00
_cell.angle_beta   90.00
_cell.angle_gamma   90.00
#
_symmetry.space_group_name_H-M   'P 1'
#
loop_
_entity.id
_entity.type
_entity.pdbx_description
1 polymer ?
#
loop_
_entity_poly.entity_id
_entity_poly.type
_entity_poly.pdbx_seq_one_letter_code
_entity_poly.pdbx_strand_id
1 'polypeptide(L)'
;CWGSKPDSIARIADTLGIGLDSIVFVDDLPVEVEAVKALLPEVTAIPYHRETVYGQFRCFNLRRNYAEGEQEKRNETYRTDRNRQLLREGSRSYSDFIASLVMRAASSGKAAWMSICICELTQRTNRCTNGKRYSLADVRRSMGQPDTFLYSVHLKDRFSDLGLIGAMEVVDGRLTLFSLSCRALGREVECHMAAFLKQRHEVAGIDFVSTDKNGSLKELFGKEFPQIDLGQGAHEANGEEDAHEA
;
A
#
# COMPACT_ATOMS: atom_id res chain seq x y z
N CYS A 1 17.86 12.28 -19.74
CA CYS A 1 17.12 13.41 -19.16
C CYS A 1 18.04 14.60 -19.02
N TRP A 2 17.66 15.76 -19.60
CA TRP A 2 18.40 17.02 -19.51
C TRP A 2 17.84 17.91 -18.38
N GLY A 3 17.40 17.35 -17.29
CA GLY A 3 16.92 18.04 -16.11
C GLY A 3 17.99 18.09 -14.99
N SER A 4 17.74 18.87 -13.93
CA SER A 4 18.62 18.91 -12.75
C SER A 4 18.69 17.53 -12.09
N LYS A 5 19.83 17.21 -11.48
CA LYS A 5 20.01 15.95 -10.74
C LYS A 5 19.03 15.83 -9.58
N PRO A 6 18.84 16.87 -8.73
CA PRO A 6 17.85 16.82 -7.66
C PRO A 6 16.44 16.51 -8.14
N ASP A 7 15.94 17.16 -9.21
CA ASP A 7 14.60 16.89 -9.76
C ASP A 7 14.48 15.46 -10.28
N SER A 8 15.56 14.96 -10.89
CA SER A 8 15.59 13.59 -11.40
C SER A 8 15.57 12.57 -10.28
N ILE A 9 16.27 12.81 -9.18
CA ILE A 9 16.28 11.95 -7.97
C ILE A 9 14.91 11.96 -7.31
N ALA A 10 14.31 13.12 -7.10
CA ALA A 10 12.98 13.24 -6.51
C ALA A 10 11.93 12.46 -7.33
N ARG A 11 11.97 12.59 -8.66
CA ARG A 11 11.08 11.84 -9.56
C ARG A 11 11.33 10.32 -9.52
N ILE A 12 12.58 9.89 -9.38
CA ILE A 12 12.91 8.46 -9.21
C ILE A 12 12.34 7.94 -7.90
N ALA A 13 12.51 8.68 -6.79
CA ALA A 13 11.97 8.34 -5.49
C ALA A 13 10.44 8.15 -5.55
N ASP A 14 9.74 9.12 -6.13
CA ASP A 14 8.29 9.08 -6.36
C ASP A 14 7.87 7.88 -7.21
N THR A 15 8.56 7.67 -8.34
CA THR A 15 8.24 6.57 -9.27
C THR A 15 8.43 5.19 -8.63
N LEU A 16 9.45 5.04 -7.79
CA LEU A 16 9.75 3.79 -7.11
C LEU A 16 9.02 3.64 -5.77
N GLY A 17 8.40 4.71 -5.26
CA GLY A 17 7.75 4.73 -3.96
C GLY A 17 8.72 4.50 -2.80
N ILE A 18 9.96 5.03 -2.90
CA ILE A 18 11.00 4.92 -1.88
C ILE A 18 11.29 6.28 -1.25
N GLY A 19 11.73 6.29 0.01
CA GLY A 19 12.17 7.51 0.69
C GLY A 19 13.48 8.04 0.11
N LEU A 20 13.68 9.36 0.14
CA LEU A 20 14.92 9.99 -0.29
C LEU A 20 16.13 9.55 0.55
N ASP A 21 15.91 9.23 1.83
CA ASP A 21 16.88 8.65 2.76
C ASP A 21 17.40 7.27 2.36
N SER A 22 16.69 6.59 1.45
CA SER A 22 17.08 5.29 0.89
C SER A 22 17.94 5.41 -0.37
N ILE A 23 18.23 6.64 -0.82
CA ILE A 23 18.97 6.90 -2.07
C ILE A 23 20.40 7.33 -1.77
N VAL A 24 21.34 6.70 -2.47
CA VAL A 24 22.74 7.13 -2.54
C VAL A 24 23.01 7.66 -3.94
N PHE A 25 23.40 8.91 -4.02
CA PHE A 25 23.78 9.58 -5.27
C PHE A 25 25.30 9.68 -5.36
N VAL A 26 25.87 9.29 -6.46
CA VAL A 26 27.33 9.34 -6.70
C VAL A 26 27.57 10.03 -8.03
N ASP A 27 28.39 11.08 -8.02
CA ASP A 27 28.72 11.84 -9.23
C ASP A 27 30.17 12.33 -9.14
N ASP A 28 30.82 12.48 -10.29
CA ASP A 28 32.20 12.98 -10.39
C ASP A 28 32.26 14.51 -10.46
N LEU A 29 31.15 15.18 -10.70
CA LEU A 29 31.07 16.65 -10.71
C LEU A 29 30.73 17.18 -9.31
N PRO A 30 31.63 17.90 -8.64
CA PRO A 30 31.36 18.43 -7.30
C PRO A 30 30.14 19.33 -7.23
N VAL A 31 29.87 20.11 -8.28
CA VAL A 31 28.71 21.01 -8.35
C VAL A 31 27.37 20.25 -8.29
N GLU A 32 27.29 19.08 -8.91
CA GLU A 32 26.09 18.24 -8.88
C GLU A 32 25.89 17.59 -7.51
N VAL A 33 26.99 17.15 -6.88
CA VAL A 33 26.96 16.60 -5.53
C VAL A 33 26.50 17.65 -4.51
N GLU A 34 27.04 18.86 -4.58
CA GLU A 34 26.63 19.96 -3.70
C GLU A 34 25.20 20.43 -3.96
N ALA A 35 24.75 20.43 -5.21
CA ALA A 35 23.35 20.74 -5.54
C ALA A 35 22.38 19.72 -4.92
N VAL A 36 22.71 18.42 -4.98
CA VAL A 36 21.88 17.36 -4.35
C VAL A 36 21.89 17.52 -2.84
N LYS A 37 23.04 17.75 -2.20
CA LYS A 37 23.12 17.97 -0.73
C LYS A 37 22.29 19.16 -0.29
N ALA A 38 22.30 20.24 -1.07
CA ALA A 38 21.59 21.48 -0.71
C ALA A 38 20.07 21.35 -0.88
N LEU A 39 19.60 20.67 -1.93
CA LEU A 39 18.19 20.60 -2.29
C LEU A 39 17.48 19.33 -1.79
N LEU A 40 18.23 18.26 -1.56
CA LEU A 40 17.72 16.98 -1.06
C LEU A 40 18.62 16.46 0.08
N PRO A 41 18.57 17.10 1.26
CA PRO A 41 19.46 16.76 2.38
C PRO A 41 19.30 15.33 2.91
N GLU A 42 18.18 14.67 2.64
CA GLU A 42 17.93 13.28 3.00
C GLU A 42 18.70 12.30 2.13
N VAL A 43 19.12 12.71 0.91
CA VAL A 43 19.88 11.87 -0.01
C VAL A 43 21.33 11.83 0.42
N THR A 44 21.92 10.65 0.51
CA THR A 44 23.36 10.51 0.74
C THR A 44 24.11 10.78 -0.55
N ALA A 45 24.62 12.01 -0.71
CA ALA A 45 25.40 12.39 -1.90
C ALA A 45 26.90 12.26 -1.68
N ILE A 46 27.56 11.46 -2.52
CA ILE A 46 28.97 11.07 -2.42
C ILE A 46 29.72 11.53 -3.67
N PRO A 47 30.82 12.31 -3.53
CA PRO A 47 31.69 12.60 -4.66
C PRO A 47 32.40 11.32 -5.13
N TYR A 48 32.42 11.09 -6.44
CA TYR A 48 33.13 9.97 -7.03
C TYR A 48 34.64 10.23 -7.04
N HIS A 49 35.35 9.38 -6.33
CA HIS A 49 36.79 9.28 -6.43
C HIS A 49 37.19 7.83 -6.61
N ARG A 50 37.86 7.52 -7.73
CA ARG A 50 38.17 6.14 -8.12
C ARG A 50 38.83 5.32 -7.01
N GLU A 51 39.66 5.96 -6.19
CA GLU A 51 40.46 5.30 -5.14
C GLU A 51 39.64 5.07 -3.84
N THR A 52 38.60 5.87 -3.57
CA THR A 52 37.90 5.87 -2.27
C THR A 52 36.46 5.42 -2.35
N VAL A 53 35.82 5.44 -3.53
CA VAL A 53 34.41 5.15 -3.69
C VAL A 53 34.02 3.76 -3.17
N TYR A 54 34.83 2.75 -3.41
CA TYR A 54 34.58 1.40 -2.93
C TYR A 54 34.68 1.28 -1.40
N GLY A 55 35.55 2.06 -0.76
CA GLY A 55 35.62 2.16 0.70
C GLY A 55 34.39 2.78 1.30
N GLN A 56 33.85 3.83 0.66
CA GLN A 56 32.62 4.50 1.07
C GLN A 56 31.41 3.59 0.98
N PHE A 57 31.31 2.74 -0.07
CA PHE A 57 30.22 1.78 -0.20
C PHE A 57 30.20 0.68 0.88
N ARG A 58 31.31 0.43 1.58
CA ARG A 58 31.32 -0.53 2.69
C ARG A 58 30.48 -0.06 3.88
N CYS A 59 30.21 1.24 4.00
CA CYS A 59 29.35 1.80 5.03
C CYS A 59 27.86 1.48 4.80
N PHE A 60 27.50 1.10 3.58
CA PHE A 60 26.13 0.73 3.23
C PHE A 60 25.97 -0.80 3.30
N ASN A 61 24.89 -1.27 3.89
CA ASN A 61 24.56 -2.70 3.91
C ASN A 61 24.00 -3.13 2.54
N LEU A 62 24.89 -3.29 1.57
CA LEU A 62 24.54 -3.72 0.20
C LEU A 62 24.29 -5.24 0.08
N ARG A 63 24.17 -5.95 1.19
CA ARG A 63 23.87 -7.39 1.16
C ARG A 63 22.48 -7.62 0.61
N ARG A 64 22.37 -8.60 -0.29
CA ARG A 64 21.09 -9.10 -0.75
C ARG A 64 20.39 -9.83 0.38
N ASN A 65 19.40 -9.19 1.00
CA ASN A 65 18.57 -9.82 2.04
C ASN A 65 17.26 -10.38 1.44
N TYR A 66 17.22 -10.66 0.14
CA TYR A 66 16.03 -11.16 -0.52
C TYR A 66 16.18 -12.66 -0.82
N ALA A 67 15.10 -13.41 -0.60
CA ALA A 67 15.00 -14.78 -1.08
C ALA A 67 15.14 -14.83 -2.62
N GLU A 68 15.69 -15.93 -3.14
CA GLU A 68 15.80 -16.14 -4.58
C GLU A 68 14.45 -15.92 -5.27
N GLY A 69 14.42 -15.08 -6.31
CA GLY A 69 13.20 -14.73 -7.06
C GLY A 69 12.41 -13.51 -6.55
N GLU A 70 12.62 -12.99 -5.33
CA GLU A 70 11.95 -11.77 -4.87
C GLU A 70 12.41 -10.52 -5.64
N GLN A 71 13.67 -10.46 -6.02
CA GLN A 71 14.22 -9.34 -6.78
C GLN A 71 13.62 -9.28 -8.19
N GLU A 72 13.41 -10.43 -8.83
CA GLU A 72 12.78 -10.52 -10.15
C GLU A 72 11.33 -10.07 -10.09
N LYS A 73 10.59 -10.50 -9.08
CA LYS A 73 9.20 -10.05 -8.84
C LYS A 73 9.11 -8.55 -8.61
N ARG A 74 10.05 -7.95 -7.88
CA ARG A 74 10.11 -6.49 -7.69
C ARG A 74 10.42 -5.77 -8.99
N ASN A 75 11.41 -6.23 -9.76
CA ASN A 75 11.75 -5.64 -11.05
C ASN A 75 10.58 -5.72 -12.04
N GLU A 76 9.84 -6.83 -12.04
CA GLU A 76 8.62 -7.00 -12.83
C GLU A 76 7.53 -6.01 -12.38
N THR A 77 7.35 -5.84 -11.08
CA THR A 77 6.42 -4.85 -10.52
C THR A 77 6.76 -3.44 -10.99
N TYR A 78 8.02 -3.01 -10.90
CA TYR A 78 8.45 -1.68 -11.36
C TYR A 78 8.25 -1.50 -12.88
N ARG A 79 8.52 -2.53 -13.69
CA ARG A 79 8.26 -2.48 -15.14
C ARG A 79 6.79 -2.32 -15.45
N THR A 80 5.95 -3.07 -14.78
CA THR A 80 4.49 -3.00 -14.97
C THR A 80 3.91 -1.68 -14.50
N ASP A 81 4.39 -1.13 -13.39
CA ASP A 81 3.95 0.18 -12.90
C ASP A 81 4.38 1.31 -13.84
N ARG A 82 5.59 1.24 -14.40
CA ARG A 82 6.03 2.17 -15.44
C ARG A 82 5.15 2.10 -16.69
N ASN A 83 4.79 0.90 -17.15
CA ASN A 83 3.91 0.73 -18.30
C ASN A 83 2.51 1.29 -18.02
N ARG A 84 1.99 1.15 -16.80
CA ARG A 84 0.73 1.77 -16.37
C ARG A 84 0.82 3.29 -16.38
N GLN A 85 1.93 3.84 -15.90
CA GLN A 85 2.16 5.28 -15.90
C GLN A 85 2.17 5.85 -17.33
N LEU A 86 2.90 5.20 -18.25
CA LEU A 86 2.91 5.59 -19.66
C LEU A 86 1.52 5.53 -20.29
N LEU A 87 0.72 4.51 -19.98
CA LEU A 87 -0.65 4.39 -20.43
C LEU A 87 -1.53 5.51 -19.88
N ARG A 88 -1.35 5.86 -18.60
CA ARG A 88 -2.06 6.98 -17.94
C ARG A 88 -1.74 8.31 -18.61
N GLU A 89 -0.46 8.58 -18.89
CA GLU A 89 0.01 9.80 -19.55
C GLU A 89 -0.50 9.91 -20.99
N GLY A 90 -0.68 8.78 -21.68
CA GLY A 90 -1.24 8.71 -23.04
C GLY A 90 -2.77 8.69 -23.11
N SER A 91 -3.47 8.60 -21.99
CA SER A 91 -4.94 8.54 -21.96
C SER A 91 -5.57 9.94 -21.96
N ARG A 92 -6.70 10.10 -22.65
CA ARG A 92 -7.41 11.40 -22.78
C ARG A 92 -8.05 11.84 -21.45
N SER A 93 -8.48 10.87 -20.65
CA SER A 93 -9.08 11.10 -19.34
C SER A 93 -8.68 9.99 -18.37
N TYR A 94 -8.86 10.24 -17.07
CA TYR A 94 -8.64 9.22 -16.03
C TYR A 94 -9.60 8.02 -16.20
N SER A 95 -10.84 8.29 -16.59
CA SER A 95 -11.83 7.23 -16.86
C SER A 95 -11.42 6.34 -18.04
N ASP A 96 -10.87 6.92 -19.11
CA ASP A 96 -10.33 6.15 -20.26
C ASP A 96 -9.13 5.30 -19.84
N PHE A 97 -8.27 5.83 -18.97
CA PHE A 97 -7.16 5.09 -18.41
C PHE A 97 -7.65 3.86 -17.61
N ILE A 98 -8.60 4.06 -16.68
CA ILE A 98 -9.16 2.96 -15.88
C ILE A 98 -9.83 1.91 -16.76
N ALA A 99 -10.64 2.31 -17.74
CA ALA A 99 -11.27 1.40 -18.69
C ALA A 99 -10.24 0.59 -19.50
N SER A 100 -9.10 1.19 -19.83
CA SER A 100 -8.03 0.54 -20.60
C SER A 100 -7.26 -0.54 -19.82
N LEU A 101 -7.34 -0.55 -18.48
CA LEU A 101 -6.63 -1.51 -17.65
C LEU A 101 -7.25 -2.93 -17.70
N VAL A 102 -8.51 -3.06 -18.12
CA VAL A 102 -9.25 -4.34 -18.17
C VAL A 102 -9.14 -5.07 -16.82
N MET A 103 -9.58 -4.40 -15.76
CA MET A 103 -9.51 -4.92 -14.39
C MET A 103 -10.55 -6.02 -14.17
N ARG A 104 -10.18 -7.02 -13.38
CA ARG A 104 -11.08 -8.04 -12.85
C ARG A 104 -10.93 -8.10 -11.33
N ALA A 105 -12.01 -7.83 -10.60
CA ALA A 105 -12.09 -8.03 -9.17
C ALA A 105 -12.96 -9.25 -8.89
N ALA A 106 -12.51 -10.13 -8.01
CA ALA A 106 -13.26 -11.29 -7.57
C ALA A 106 -13.28 -11.31 -6.04
N SER A 107 -14.47 -11.50 -5.46
CA SER A 107 -14.64 -11.84 -4.05
C SER A 107 -14.65 -13.35 -3.95
N SER A 108 -13.70 -13.95 -3.23
CA SER A 108 -13.61 -15.40 -3.08
C SER A 108 -13.83 -15.83 -1.63
N GLY A 109 -14.43 -17.03 -1.48
CA GLY A 109 -14.83 -17.59 -0.21
C GLY A 109 -13.66 -18.01 0.72
N LYS A 110 -14.01 -18.65 1.83
CA LYS A 110 -13.20 -19.00 3.02
C LYS A 110 -12.09 -20.04 2.75
N ALA A 111 -10.99 -19.66 2.11
CA ALA A 111 -9.83 -20.56 1.96
C ALA A 111 -8.77 -20.29 3.05
N ALA A 112 -8.17 -21.34 3.60
CA ALA A 112 -7.22 -21.23 4.73
C ALA A 112 -6.01 -20.32 4.44
N TRP A 113 -5.46 -20.32 3.22
CA TRP A 113 -4.37 -19.43 2.81
C TRP A 113 -4.75 -17.94 2.84
N MET A 114 -6.04 -17.65 2.65
CA MET A 114 -6.58 -16.28 2.62
C MET A 114 -6.43 -15.60 3.98
N SER A 115 -6.47 -16.35 5.08
CA SER A 115 -6.32 -15.79 6.43
C SER A 115 -4.93 -15.17 6.65
N ILE A 116 -3.88 -15.80 6.12
CA ILE A 116 -2.50 -15.28 6.20
C ILE A 116 -2.39 -14.00 5.36
N CYS A 117 -2.90 -14.02 4.13
CA CYS A 117 -2.83 -12.87 3.23
C CYS A 117 -3.62 -11.66 3.76
N ILE A 118 -4.81 -11.87 4.35
CA ILE A 118 -5.60 -10.79 4.96
C ILE A 118 -4.89 -10.23 6.19
N CYS A 119 -4.36 -11.09 7.06
CA CYS A 119 -3.56 -10.65 8.20
C CYS A 119 -2.40 -9.75 7.75
N GLU A 120 -1.57 -10.21 6.82
CA GLU A 120 -0.45 -9.42 6.28
C GLU A 120 -0.92 -8.11 5.62
N LEU A 121 -2.01 -8.14 4.87
CA LEU A 121 -2.59 -6.95 4.24
C LEU A 121 -2.93 -5.90 5.28
N THR A 122 -3.65 -6.26 6.34
CA THR A 122 -4.06 -5.32 7.38
C THR A 122 -2.87 -4.74 8.14
N GLN A 123 -1.80 -5.51 8.35
CA GLN A 123 -0.59 -5.03 9.02
C GLN A 123 0.21 -4.04 8.18
N ARG A 124 0.20 -4.18 6.85
CA ARG A 124 1.00 -3.35 5.93
C ARG A 124 0.27 -2.14 5.36
N THR A 125 -1.06 -2.08 5.48
CA THR A 125 -1.88 -1.02 4.89
C THR A 125 -2.03 0.16 5.82
N ASN A 126 -1.64 1.36 5.38
CA ASN A 126 -1.70 2.57 6.19
C ASN A 126 -2.61 3.67 5.62
N ARG A 127 -2.82 3.72 4.31
CA ARG A 127 -3.58 4.81 3.66
C ARG A 127 -5.05 4.47 3.45
N CYS A 128 -5.32 3.37 2.78
CA CYS A 128 -6.69 2.96 2.50
C CYS A 128 -7.11 1.84 3.47
N THR A 129 -7.29 2.20 4.73
CA THR A 129 -7.70 1.30 5.80
C THR A 129 -8.57 2.04 6.81
N ASN A 130 -9.58 1.35 7.36
CA ASN A 130 -10.36 1.86 8.48
C ASN A 130 -9.61 1.85 9.83
N GLY A 131 -8.31 1.55 9.80
CA GLY A 131 -7.41 1.57 10.95
C GLY A 131 -7.35 0.27 11.74
N LYS A 132 -8.17 -0.73 11.40
CA LYS A 132 -8.15 -2.04 12.06
C LYS A 132 -6.98 -2.89 11.58
N ARG A 133 -6.35 -3.60 12.54
CA ARG A 133 -5.27 -4.55 12.34
C ARG A 133 -5.73 -5.91 12.82
N TYR A 134 -5.74 -6.90 11.94
CA TYR A 134 -6.19 -8.24 12.28
C TYR A 134 -4.98 -9.16 12.47
N SER A 135 -4.97 -9.87 13.60
CA SER A 135 -4.10 -11.03 13.78
C SER A 135 -4.62 -12.22 12.99
N LEU A 136 -3.80 -13.25 12.83
CA LEU A 136 -4.23 -14.49 12.19
C LEU A 136 -5.40 -15.16 12.94
N ALA A 137 -5.43 -15.02 14.27
CA ALA A 137 -6.51 -15.53 15.10
C ALA A 137 -7.82 -14.78 14.86
N ASP A 138 -7.77 -13.46 14.70
CA ASP A 138 -8.95 -12.64 14.38
C ASP A 138 -9.56 -13.04 13.04
N VAL A 139 -8.73 -13.12 11.98
CA VAL A 139 -9.22 -13.53 10.65
C VAL A 139 -9.85 -14.92 10.68
N ARG A 140 -9.24 -15.88 11.39
CA ARG A 140 -9.81 -17.23 11.54
C ARG A 140 -11.11 -17.25 12.31
N ARG A 141 -11.22 -16.41 13.36
CA ARG A 141 -12.46 -16.24 14.12
C ARG A 141 -13.57 -15.72 13.23
N SER A 142 -13.32 -14.66 12.47
CA SER A 142 -14.25 -14.07 11.50
C SER A 142 -14.72 -15.09 10.47
N MET A 143 -13.82 -15.93 9.96
CA MET A 143 -14.15 -16.98 9.01
C MET A 143 -15.09 -18.08 9.59
N GLY A 144 -15.10 -18.26 10.90
CA GLY A 144 -15.88 -19.29 11.61
C GLY A 144 -17.25 -18.83 12.09
N GLN A 145 -17.53 -17.52 12.11
CA GLN A 145 -18.80 -16.99 12.63
C GLN A 145 -19.90 -16.95 11.56
N PRO A 146 -21.16 -17.29 11.91
CA PRO A 146 -22.26 -17.37 10.95
C PRO A 146 -22.70 -16.00 10.42
N ASP A 147 -22.68 -14.94 11.25
CA ASP A 147 -23.19 -13.61 10.90
C ASP A 147 -22.06 -12.65 10.48
N THR A 148 -20.92 -13.22 10.09
CA THR A 148 -19.73 -12.49 9.63
C THR A 148 -19.48 -12.73 8.14
N PHE A 149 -19.47 -11.64 7.40
CA PHE A 149 -19.17 -11.63 5.96
C PHE A 149 -17.78 -11.08 5.72
N LEU A 150 -16.80 -11.96 5.57
CA LEU A 150 -15.43 -11.60 5.24
C LEU A 150 -15.20 -11.75 3.73
N TYR A 151 -14.81 -10.66 3.10
CA TYR A 151 -14.51 -10.58 1.67
C TYR A 151 -13.03 -10.36 1.41
N SER A 152 -12.51 -11.03 0.40
CA SER A 152 -11.20 -10.75 -0.17
C SER A 152 -11.35 -10.17 -1.57
N VAL A 153 -10.54 -9.18 -1.89
CA VAL A 153 -10.54 -8.53 -3.19
C VAL A 153 -9.25 -8.87 -3.91
N HIS A 154 -9.39 -9.47 -5.08
CA HIS A 154 -8.29 -9.81 -5.98
C HIS A 154 -8.34 -8.90 -7.19
N LEU A 155 -7.20 -8.40 -7.61
CA LEU A 155 -7.10 -7.52 -8.76
C LEU A 155 -6.13 -8.09 -9.79
N LYS A 156 -6.61 -8.23 -11.02
CA LYS A 156 -5.82 -8.53 -12.19
C LYS A 156 -6.08 -7.47 -13.24
N ASP A 157 -5.03 -6.89 -13.77
CA ASP A 157 -5.12 -5.98 -14.90
C ASP A 157 -4.37 -6.56 -16.12
N ARG A 158 -4.36 -5.82 -17.23
CA ARG A 158 -3.70 -6.24 -18.48
C ARG A 158 -2.20 -6.42 -18.35
N PHE A 159 -1.57 -5.87 -17.34
CA PHE A 159 -0.12 -5.89 -17.15
C PHE A 159 0.33 -6.94 -16.15
N SER A 160 -0.49 -7.21 -15.11
CA SER A 160 -0.11 -8.16 -14.07
C SER A 160 -1.30 -8.66 -13.26
N ASP A 161 -1.08 -9.78 -12.58
CA ASP A 161 -1.94 -10.26 -11.50
C ASP A 161 -1.38 -9.74 -10.17
N LEU A 162 -2.12 -8.83 -9.53
CA LEU A 162 -1.74 -8.22 -8.24
C LEU A 162 -2.13 -9.12 -7.05
N GLY A 163 -2.84 -10.21 -7.30
CA GLY A 163 -3.32 -11.13 -6.27
C GLY A 163 -4.32 -10.48 -5.31
N LEU A 164 -4.26 -10.88 -4.05
CA LEU A 164 -5.09 -10.30 -3.00
C LEU A 164 -4.60 -8.88 -2.68
N ILE A 165 -5.47 -7.90 -2.93
CA ILE A 165 -5.15 -6.47 -2.74
C ILE A 165 -6.09 -5.79 -1.74
N GLY A 166 -7.21 -6.41 -1.36
CA GLY A 166 -8.16 -5.81 -0.44
C GLY A 166 -8.88 -6.85 0.42
N ALA A 167 -9.37 -6.39 1.55
CA ALA A 167 -10.25 -7.16 2.43
C ALA A 167 -11.31 -6.25 3.05
N MET A 168 -12.52 -6.79 3.24
CA MET A 168 -13.64 -6.14 3.91
C MET A 168 -14.34 -7.15 4.82
N GLU A 169 -14.84 -6.68 5.94
CA GLU A 169 -15.65 -7.49 6.85
C GLU A 169 -16.88 -6.72 7.31
N VAL A 170 -18.01 -7.40 7.28
CA VAL A 170 -19.27 -6.90 7.84
C VAL A 170 -19.75 -7.89 8.89
N VAL A 171 -20.01 -7.41 10.10
CA VAL A 171 -20.56 -8.16 11.23
C VAL A 171 -21.82 -7.45 11.69
N ASP A 172 -22.96 -8.14 11.72
CA ASP A 172 -24.25 -7.59 12.17
C ASP A 172 -24.61 -6.22 11.53
N GLY A 173 -24.39 -6.08 10.22
CA GLY A 173 -24.61 -4.82 9.50
C GLY A 173 -23.56 -3.74 9.75
N ARG A 174 -22.48 -4.03 10.47
CA ARG A 174 -21.42 -3.11 10.79
C ARG A 174 -20.16 -3.42 10.00
N LEU A 175 -19.62 -2.43 9.28
CA LEU A 175 -18.33 -2.57 8.56
C LEU A 175 -17.18 -2.50 9.58
N THR A 176 -16.63 -3.65 9.92
CA THR A 176 -15.57 -3.78 10.93
C THR A 176 -14.17 -3.77 10.35
N LEU A 177 -14.01 -4.19 9.09
CA LEU A 177 -12.74 -4.15 8.37
C LEU A 177 -12.93 -3.57 6.97
N PHE A 178 -12.06 -2.64 6.61
CA PHE A 178 -11.86 -2.19 5.24
C PHE A 178 -10.37 -1.91 5.05
N SER A 179 -9.73 -2.66 4.17
CA SER A 179 -8.30 -2.51 3.91
C SER A 179 -7.99 -2.73 2.43
N LEU A 180 -7.27 -1.80 1.80
CA LEU A 180 -6.87 -1.88 0.40
C LEU A 180 -5.37 -1.55 0.27
N SER A 181 -4.62 -2.46 -0.31
CA SER A 181 -3.18 -2.32 -0.58
C SER A 181 -2.86 -1.06 -1.38
N CYS A 182 -1.78 -0.37 -1.04
CA CYS A 182 -1.29 0.79 -1.78
C CYS A 182 -1.04 0.48 -3.27
N ARG A 183 -0.76 -0.78 -3.63
CA ARG A 183 -0.61 -1.23 -5.03
C ARG A 183 -1.87 -1.04 -5.88
N ALA A 184 -3.03 -0.97 -5.26
CA ALA A 184 -4.31 -0.79 -5.94
C ALA A 184 -4.80 0.66 -5.95
N LEU A 185 -4.15 1.57 -5.24
CA LEU A 185 -4.54 2.98 -5.20
C LEU A 185 -4.46 3.62 -6.59
N GLY A 186 -5.30 4.60 -6.82
CA GLY A 186 -5.40 5.28 -8.11
C GLY A 186 -6.05 4.44 -9.21
N ARG A 187 -6.88 3.46 -8.87
CA ARG A 187 -7.66 2.62 -9.79
C ARG A 187 -9.14 2.53 -9.43
N GLU A 188 -9.59 3.38 -8.52
CA GLU A 188 -10.98 3.44 -8.02
C GLU A 188 -11.48 2.11 -7.43
N VAL A 189 -10.56 1.22 -7.03
CA VAL A 189 -10.94 -0.08 -6.43
C VAL A 189 -11.66 0.14 -5.11
N GLU A 190 -11.24 1.13 -4.32
CA GLU A 190 -11.89 1.54 -3.07
C GLU A 190 -13.35 1.96 -3.27
N CYS A 191 -13.65 2.67 -4.35
CA CYS A 191 -15.02 3.06 -4.70
C CYS A 191 -15.87 1.83 -5.07
N HIS A 192 -15.30 0.90 -5.83
CA HIS A 192 -15.98 -0.34 -6.19
C HIS A 192 -16.21 -1.25 -4.98
N MET A 193 -15.27 -1.28 -4.03
CA MET A 193 -15.44 -2.00 -2.76
C MET A 193 -16.59 -1.41 -1.95
N ALA A 194 -16.67 -0.09 -1.82
CA ALA A 194 -17.77 0.58 -1.13
C ALA A 194 -19.11 0.34 -1.83
N ALA A 195 -19.17 0.45 -3.16
CA ALA A 195 -20.37 0.18 -3.93
C ALA A 195 -20.85 -1.28 -3.79
N PHE A 196 -19.91 -2.24 -3.78
CA PHE A 196 -20.21 -3.65 -3.54
C PHE A 196 -20.86 -3.87 -2.17
N LEU A 197 -20.34 -3.22 -1.12
CA LEU A 197 -20.92 -3.30 0.22
C LEU A 197 -22.35 -2.77 0.26
N LYS A 198 -22.62 -1.62 -0.35
CA LYS A 198 -23.95 -1.00 -0.44
C LYS A 198 -24.98 -1.90 -1.15
N GLN A 199 -24.53 -2.66 -2.15
CA GLN A 199 -25.41 -3.57 -2.90
C GLN A 199 -25.72 -4.86 -2.15
N ARG A 200 -24.85 -5.28 -1.24
CA ARG A 200 -24.93 -6.59 -0.57
C ARG A 200 -25.39 -6.51 0.87
N HIS A 201 -25.17 -5.38 1.53
CA HIS A 201 -25.44 -5.19 2.94
C HIS A 201 -26.15 -3.87 3.20
N GLU A 202 -27.08 -3.90 4.13
CA GLU A 202 -27.57 -2.70 4.79
C GLU A 202 -26.53 -2.31 5.88
N VAL A 203 -25.59 -1.46 5.51
CA VAL A 203 -24.54 -1.03 6.43
C VAL A 203 -25.13 -0.02 7.40
N ALA A 204 -25.22 -0.40 8.68
CA ALA A 204 -25.78 0.43 9.77
C ALA A 204 -24.70 1.20 10.54
N GLY A 205 -23.42 0.82 10.40
CA GLY A 205 -22.32 1.48 11.09
C GLY A 205 -20.97 1.13 10.46
N ILE A 206 -19.98 1.99 10.72
CA ILE A 206 -18.60 1.79 10.25
C ILE A 206 -17.66 2.00 11.42
N ASP A 207 -16.84 1.00 11.74
CA ASP A 207 -15.74 1.14 12.67
C ASP A 207 -14.60 1.88 11.97
N PHE A 208 -14.20 3.02 12.53
CA PHE A 208 -13.13 3.82 11.93
C PHE A 208 -12.19 4.36 13.00
N VAL A 209 -10.91 4.03 12.87
CA VAL A 209 -9.83 4.60 13.68
C VAL A 209 -9.06 5.57 12.80
N SER A 210 -9.19 6.87 13.10
CA SER A 210 -8.54 7.92 12.32
C SER A 210 -7.02 7.91 12.55
N THR A 211 -6.26 8.04 11.46
CA THR A 211 -4.81 8.18 11.46
C THR A 211 -4.42 9.38 10.59
N ASP A 212 -3.16 9.80 10.66
CA ASP A 212 -2.58 10.84 9.80
C ASP A 212 -2.58 10.49 8.29
N LYS A 213 -2.82 9.22 7.94
CA LYS A 213 -2.68 8.70 6.57
C LYS A 213 -3.97 8.22 5.91
N ASN A 214 -5.06 8.03 6.68
CA ASN A 214 -6.30 7.44 6.15
C ASN A 214 -7.45 8.43 5.93
N GLY A 215 -7.16 9.73 5.91
CA GLY A 215 -8.16 10.78 5.71
C GLY A 215 -8.97 10.65 4.42
N SER A 216 -8.34 10.26 3.30
CA SER A 216 -9.02 10.06 2.02
C SER A 216 -10.07 8.93 2.06
N LEU A 217 -9.83 7.87 2.85
CA LEU A 217 -10.84 6.83 3.06
C LEU A 217 -12.01 7.34 3.91
N LYS A 218 -11.74 8.20 4.90
CA LYS A 218 -12.77 8.87 5.68
C LYS A 218 -13.69 9.72 4.81
N GLU A 219 -13.12 10.48 3.88
CA GLU A 219 -13.87 11.26 2.89
C GLU A 219 -14.71 10.38 1.97
N LEU A 220 -14.15 9.26 1.49
CA LEU A 220 -14.89 8.29 0.69
C LEU A 220 -16.09 7.75 1.46
N PHE A 221 -15.93 7.35 2.71
CA PHE A 221 -17.04 6.84 3.52
C PHE A 221 -18.09 7.91 3.78
N GLY A 222 -17.70 9.16 4.05
CA GLY A 222 -18.64 10.28 4.18
C GLY A 222 -19.46 10.53 2.91
N LYS A 223 -18.87 10.31 1.74
CA LYS A 223 -19.56 10.41 0.44
C LYS A 223 -20.46 9.22 0.16
N GLU A 224 -19.98 8.01 0.38
CA GLU A 224 -20.68 6.78 0.02
C GLU A 224 -21.75 6.37 1.07
N PHE A 225 -21.55 6.73 2.33
CA PHE A 225 -22.44 6.40 3.45
C PHE A 225 -22.78 7.64 4.27
N PRO A 226 -23.43 8.66 3.68
CA PRO A 226 -23.61 9.97 4.30
C PRO A 226 -24.45 9.98 5.57
N GLN A 227 -25.30 8.96 5.80
CA GLN A 227 -26.13 8.82 6.98
C GLN A 227 -25.46 8.03 8.11
N ILE A 228 -24.25 7.52 7.91
CA ILE A 228 -23.55 6.70 8.90
C ILE A 228 -22.54 7.57 9.64
N ASP A 229 -22.71 7.67 10.96
CA ASP A 229 -21.63 8.22 11.80
C ASP A 229 -20.48 7.24 11.86
N LEU A 230 -19.26 7.74 11.58
CA LEU A 230 -18.03 6.97 11.68
C LEU A 230 -17.68 6.84 13.16
N GLY A 231 -18.18 5.78 13.81
CA GLY A 231 -17.94 5.50 15.22
C GLY A 231 -16.42 5.31 15.45
N GLN A 232 -15.91 5.90 16.52
CA GLN A 232 -14.57 5.56 17.00
C GLN A 232 -14.59 4.11 17.44
N GLY A 233 -13.91 3.23 16.70
CA GLY A 233 -13.74 1.84 17.09
C GLY A 233 -13.09 1.80 18.47
N ALA A 234 -13.72 1.11 19.42
CA ALA A 234 -13.15 0.90 20.74
C ALA A 234 -11.76 0.29 20.61
N HIS A 235 -10.77 0.97 21.13
CA HIS A 235 -9.43 0.46 21.33
C HIS A 235 -9.52 -0.58 22.45
N GLU A 236 -9.72 -1.86 22.13
CA GLU A 236 -9.33 -2.92 23.05
C GLU A 236 -7.79 -2.98 23.00
N ALA A 237 -7.19 -2.22 23.91
CA ALA A 237 -5.78 -2.41 24.25
C ALA A 237 -5.67 -3.82 24.87
N ASN A 238 -5.14 -4.77 24.12
CA ASN A 238 -4.66 -6.00 24.69
C ASN A 238 -3.46 -5.64 25.57
N GLY A 239 -3.73 -5.54 26.87
CA GLY A 239 -2.69 -5.51 27.89
C GLY A 239 -1.96 -6.85 27.88
N GLU A 240 -0.73 -6.85 27.46
CA GLU A 240 0.24 -7.86 27.88
C GLU A 240 0.52 -7.61 29.35
N GLU A 241 -0.12 -8.37 30.23
CA GLU A 241 0.36 -8.57 31.58
C GLU A 241 1.61 -9.48 31.50
N ASP A 242 2.77 -8.85 31.66
CA ASP A 242 4.01 -9.53 32.02
C ASP A 242 3.81 -10.23 33.37
N ALA A 243 3.63 -11.54 33.34
CA ALA A 243 3.80 -12.39 34.51
C ALA A 243 5.26 -12.85 34.61
N HIS A 244 6.11 -11.98 35.13
CA HIS A 244 7.32 -12.41 35.83
C HIS A 244 6.93 -12.57 37.30
N GLU A 245 6.86 -13.84 37.78
CA GLU A 245 7.26 -14.23 39.13
C GLU A 245 7.17 -15.76 39.32
N ALA A 246 8.28 -16.29 39.83
CA ALA A 246 8.60 -17.59 40.43
C ALA A 246 9.35 -18.58 39.56
#